data_30916aaa40a54cb0307d3b991d81d19c
#
_entry.id   30916aaa40a54cb0307d3b991d81d19c
#
_cell.length_a   1.000
_cell.length_b   1.000
_cell.length_c   1.000
_cell.angle_alpha   90.00
_cell.angle_beta   90.00
_cell.angle_gamma   90.00
#
_symmetry.space_group_name_H-M   'P 1'
#
loop_
_entity.id
_entity.type
_entity.pdbx_description
1 polymer ?
#
loop_
_entity_poly.entity_id
_entity_poly.type
_entity_poly.pdbx_seq_one_letter_code
_entity_poly.pdbx_strand_id
1 'polypeptide(L)'
;VLACTMAVFTYAQKSDGIVYWSYEAGYHFDFDLDGKIDLTVPTQTKDVPIAEVFVYDANGDGYFDLCEVDRSCAADQLIHWRFYYNDGNNNFIDPQDVVYGMAVGDKALSADFNGDGAGDVAIRRDNEYGLWWLMHFMAMAPDVNLAFGISDNDYLLAGDMNNDGQADVVLYDRGNWLCSFTPSTTEYKTPDFANQDIANMQFGTKNDIPLLLDFNGDGYDDMAICSVNDEEVSVNLRDPATKPENNGYSKSGRGSFDKTFYMPSGLKPTCVRGVKLSKGGTGLS
;
A
#
# COMPACT_ATOMS: atom_id res chain seq x y z
N VAL A 1 23.16 -27.48 -34.45
CA VAL A 1 22.19 -26.45 -34.12
C VAL A 1 21.80 -26.71 -32.66
N LEU A 2 22.43 -25.99 -31.71
CA LEU A 2 22.03 -26.02 -30.32
C LEU A 2 20.79 -25.14 -30.21
N ALA A 3 19.66 -25.72 -29.89
CA ALA A 3 18.49 -25.00 -29.44
C ALA A 3 18.77 -24.48 -27.99
N CYS A 4 19.00 -23.20 -27.89
CA CYS A 4 19.02 -22.51 -26.61
C CYS A 4 17.55 -22.44 -26.14
N THR A 5 17.13 -23.36 -25.29
CA THR A 5 15.88 -23.22 -24.53
C THR A 5 16.12 -22.10 -23.53
N MET A 6 15.64 -20.89 -23.82
CA MET A 6 15.41 -19.88 -22.81
C MET A 6 14.37 -20.46 -21.84
N ALA A 7 14.81 -20.79 -20.65
CA ALA A 7 13.89 -20.99 -19.54
C ALA A 7 13.25 -19.63 -19.27
N VAL A 8 12.03 -19.46 -19.74
CA VAL A 8 11.18 -18.36 -19.29
C VAL A 8 10.83 -18.74 -17.85
N PHE A 9 11.53 -18.17 -16.89
CA PHE A 9 11.09 -18.18 -15.51
C PHE A 9 9.85 -17.30 -15.45
N THR A 10 8.70 -17.90 -15.63
CA THR A 10 7.45 -17.31 -15.18
C THR A 10 7.53 -17.31 -13.67
N TYR A 11 7.95 -16.21 -13.08
CA TYR A 11 7.71 -15.95 -11.67
C TYR A 11 6.21 -15.83 -11.53
N ALA A 12 5.55 -16.94 -11.21
CA ALA A 12 4.22 -16.87 -10.61
C ALA A 12 4.47 -16.25 -9.23
N GLN A 13 4.29 -14.95 -9.14
CA GLN A 13 4.47 -14.19 -7.93
C GLN A 13 3.46 -14.70 -6.91
N LYS A 14 3.94 -15.38 -5.88
CA LYS A 14 3.11 -16.01 -4.85
C LYS A 14 3.23 -15.33 -3.50
N SER A 15 4.01 -14.27 -3.39
CA SER A 15 4.25 -13.56 -2.15
C SER A 15 4.22 -12.06 -2.36
N ASP A 16 3.70 -11.39 -1.37
CA ASP A 16 3.86 -9.97 -1.20
C ASP A 16 5.34 -9.61 -1.13
N GLY A 17 5.70 -8.40 -1.46
CA GLY A 17 7.09 -7.94 -1.50
C GLY A 17 7.20 -6.46 -1.20
N ILE A 18 8.39 -5.92 -1.33
CA ILE A 18 8.65 -4.49 -1.17
C ILE A 18 9.08 -3.89 -2.49
N VAL A 19 8.58 -2.70 -2.80
CA VAL A 19 9.05 -1.87 -3.89
C VAL A 19 9.70 -0.60 -3.36
N TYR A 20 10.88 -0.31 -3.87
CA TYR A 20 11.62 0.93 -3.65
C TYR A 20 11.55 1.77 -4.92
N TRP A 21 11.00 2.97 -4.82
CA TRP A 21 10.78 3.79 -6.00
C TRP A 21 11.45 5.17 -5.86
N SER A 22 11.93 5.66 -6.99
CA SER A 22 12.24 7.07 -7.21
C SER A 22 11.92 7.43 -8.66
N TYR A 23 11.54 8.67 -8.90
CA TYR A 23 11.12 9.10 -10.25
C TYR A 23 12.15 8.81 -11.36
N GLU A 24 13.43 9.02 -11.06
CA GLU A 24 14.52 8.85 -12.02
C GLU A 24 14.92 7.37 -12.19
N ALA A 25 14.95 6.61 -11.10
CA ALA A 25 15.41 5.22 -11.11
C ALA A 25 14.30 4.22 -11.45
N GLY A 26 13.03 4.59 -11.23
CA GLY A 26 11.89 3.71 -11.40
C GLY A 26 11.61 2.84 -10.17
N TYR A 27 10.99 1.71 -10.42
CA TYR A 27 10.58 0.73 -9.42
C TYR A 27 11.63 -0.37 -9.31
N HIS A 28 12.04 -0.67 -8.09
CA HIS A 28 12.94 -1.76 -7.76
C HIS A 28 12.24 -2.70 -6.77
N PHE A 29 11.90 -3.89 -7.23
CA PHE A 29 11.15 -4.87 -6.46
C PHE A 29 12.10 -5.87 -5.80
N ASP A 30 11.83 -6.18 -4.55
CA ASP A 30 12.41 -7.26 -3.76
C ASP A 30 11.25 -8.10 -3.24
N PHE A 31 10.94 -9.21 -3.93
CA PHE A 31 9.77 -10.04 -3.65
C PHE A 31 10.02 -11.11 -2.59
N ASP A 32 11.25 -11.58 -2.45
CA ASP A 32 11.60 -12.60 -1.47
C ASP A 32 12.29 -12.02 -0.21
N LEU A 33 12.44 -10.70 -0.16
CA LEU A 33 13.00 -9.93 0.94
C LEU A 33 14.45 -10.35 1.30
N ASP A 34 15.23 -10.74 0.28
CA ASP A 34 16.63 -11.14 0.42
C ASP A 34 17.61 -9.96 0.33
N GLY A 35 17.12 -8.75 0.13
CA GLY A 35 17.90 -7.52 -0.02
C GLY A 35 18.52 -7.37 -1.40
N LYS A 36 17.99 -8.03 -2.41
CA LYS A 36 18.39 -7.88 -3.81
C LYS A 36 17.20 -7.48 -4.67
N ILE A 37 17.51 -6.91 -5.81
CA ILE A 37 16.46 -6.51 -6.75
C ILE A 37 16.13 -7.69 -7.66
N ASP A 38 14.88 -8.15 -7.60
CA ASP A 38 14.34 -9.19 -8.48
C ASP A 38 13.86 -8.64 -9.81
N LEU A 39 13.25 -7.45 -9.77
CA LEU A 39 12.70 -6.80 -10.95
C LEU A 39 12.92 -5.29 -10.89
N THR A 40 13.26 -4.71 -12.02
CA THR A 40 13.28 -3.25 -12.18
C THR A 40 12.35 -2.85 -13.30
N VAL A 41 11.44 -1.91 -13.00
CA VAL A 41 10.50 -1.33 -13.96
C VAL A 41 10.70 0.19 -13.99
N PRO A 42 10.83 0.80 -15.17
CA PRO A 42 10.94 2.25 -15.24
C PRO A 42 9.63 2.92 -14.83
N THR A 43 9.70 4.13 -14.30
CA THR A 43 8.51 5.00 -14.16
C THR A 43 7.82 5.12 -15.52
N GLN A 44 6.53 4.92 -15.60
CA GLN A 44 5.79 4.85 -16.86
C GLN A 44 5.51 6.25 -17.42
N THR A 45 5.05 7.16 -16.58
CA THR A 45 4.82 8.56 -16.95
C THR A 45 6.14 9.32 -17.10
N LYS A 46 6.39 9.90 -18.26
CA LYS A 46 7.65 10.58 -18.59
C LYS A 46 7.52 12.10 -18.76
N ASP A 47 6.33 12.58 -18.99
CA ASP A 47 6.04 13.95 -19.41
C ASP A 47 5.72 14.89 -18.24
N VAL A 48 5.43 14.32 -17.07
CA VAL A 48 5.13 15.07 -15.85
C VAL A 48 5.81 14.44 -14.64
N PRO A 49 6.14 15.24 -13.61
CA PRO A 49 6.70 14.71 -12.37
C PRO A 49 5.63 13.94 -11.59
N ILE A 50 5.90 12.69 -11.29
CA ILE A 50 5.06 11.86 -10.42
C ILE A 50 5.40 12.15 -8.96
N ALA A 51 4.38 12.38 -8.15
CA ALA A 51 4.52 12.75 -6.74
C ALA A 51 4.64 11.53 -5.83
N GLU A 52 3.85 10.50 -6.12
CA GLU A 52 3.76 9.28 -5.32
C GLU A 52 3.27 8.11 -6.17
N VAL A 53 3.52 6.89 -5.70
CA VAL A 53 3.13 5.67 -6.41
C VAL A 53 2.47 4.69 -5.46
N PHE A 54 1.59 3.83 -6.01
CA PHE A 54 1.05 2.66 -5.36
C PHE A 54 1.24 1.46 -6.27
N VAL A 55 1.41 0.28 -5.68
CA VAL A 55 1.64 -0.96 -6.41
C VAL A 55 0.82 -2.07 -5.77
N TYR A 56 -0.18 -2.53 -6.48
CA TYR A 56 -1.13 -3.55 -6.02
C TYR A 56 -1.95 -4.05 -7.21
N ASP A 57 -2.74 -5.09 -7.01
CA ASP A 57 -3.69 -5.57 -8.01
C ASP A 57 -4.88 -4.61 -8.11
N ALA A 58 -4.83 -3.68 -9.05
CA ALA A 58 -5.83 -2.63 -9.19
C ALA A 58 -7.09 -3.07 -9.93
N ASN A 59 -7.02 -4.13 -10.72
CA ASN A 59 -8.12 -4.61 -11.55
C ASN A 59 -8.67 -5.98 -11.12
N GLY A 60 -8.07 -6.65 -10.12
CA GLY A 60 -8.52 -7.93 -9.60
C GLY A 60 -8.11 -9.14 -10.45
N ASP A 61 -7.07 -9.02 -11.29
CA ASP A 61 -6.64 -10.10 -12.19
C ASP A 61 -5.54 -11.00 -11.61
N GLY A 62 -5.03 -10.67 -10.41
CA GLY A 62 -4.02 -11.42 -9.69
C GLY A 62 -2.57 -11.00 -9.99
N TYR A 63 -2.37 -9.97 -10.79
CA TYR A 63 -1.08 -9.37 -11.05
C TYR A 63 -0.97 -8.00 -10.39
N PHE A 64 0.23 -7.58 -10.01
CA PHE A 64 0.41 -6.23 -9.53
C PHE A 64 0.38 -5.23 -10.69
N ASP A 65 -0.25 -4.10 -10.46
CA ASP A 65 -0.31 -2.97 -11.36
C ASP A 65 0.44 -1.77 -10.78
N LEU A 66 0.70 -0.77 -11.60
CA LEU A 66 1.31 0.47 -11.15
C LEU A 66 0.26 1.59 -11.17
N CYS A 67 0.16 2.31 -10.07
CA CYS A 67 -0.61 3.54 -10.00
C CYS A 67 0.35 4.71 -9.76
N GLU A 68 0.44 5.63 -10.71
CA GLU A 68 1.26 6.82 -10.66
C GLU A 68 0.39 8.06 -10.45
N VAL A 69 0.66 8.81 -9.37
CA VAL A 69 -0.15 9.96 -8.97
C VAL A 69 0.44 11.24 -9.53
N ASP A 70 -0.26 11.82 -10.48
CA ASP A 70 0.07 13.10 -11.09
C ASP A 70 -0.71 14.24 -10.39
N ARG A 71 0.02 15.17 -9.80
CA ARG A 71 -0.51 16.38 -9.14
C ARG A 71 -0.19 17.66 -9.92
N SER A 72 0.43 17.52 -11.09
CA SER A 72 0.91 18.65 -11.87
C SER A 72 -0.14 19.27 -12.79
N CYS A 73 -1.34 18.69 -12.88
CA CYS A 73 -2.38 19.17 -13.77
C CYS A 73 -2.86 20.58 -13.37
N ALA A 74 -2.38 21.60 -14.08
CA ALA A 74 -2.72 22.98 -13.80
C ALA A 74 -4.11 23.37 -14.33
N ALA A 75 -4.70 22.56 -15.21
CA ALA A 75 -5.93 22.91 -15.90
C ALA A 75 -7.16 22.75 -15.00
N ASP A 76 -7.21 21.68 -14.19
CA ASP A 76 -8.34 21.36 -13.33
C ASP A 76 -8.00 21.38 -11.84
N GLN A 77 -6.71 21.37 -11.49
CA GLN A 77 -6.20 21.31 -10.11
C GLN A 77 -6.60 20.04 -9.35
N LEU A 78 -6.84 18.96 -10.06
CA LEU A 78 -7.23 17.68 -9.52
C LEU A 78 -6.06 16.68 -9.53
N ILE A 79 -6.19 15.61 -8.75
CA ILE A 79 -5.27 14.49 -8.78
C ILE A 79 -5.67 13.59 -9.95
N HIS A 80 -4.70 13.26 -10.81
CA HIS A 80 -4.84 12.26 -11.84
C HIS A 80 -4.13 10.99 -11.38
N TRP A 81 -4.91 9.92 -11.24
CA TRP A 81 -4.43 8.59 -10.89
C TRP A 81 -4.28 7.82 -12.18
N ARG A 82 -3.03 7.49 -12.56
CA ARG A 82 -2.70 6.80 -13.81
C ARG A 82 -2.40 5.35 -13.52
N PHE A 83 -3.34 4.48 -13.86
CA PHE A 83 -3.21 3.04 -13.67
C PHE A 83 -2.64 2.40 -14.92
N TYR A 84 -1.51 1.72 -14.76
CA TYR A 84 -0.85 0.92 -15.77
C TYR A 84 -1.03 -0.56 -15.42
N TYR A 85 -1.90 -1.25 -16.14
CA TYR A 85 -2.20 -2.65 -15.86
C TYR A 85 -1.12 -3.57 -16.42
N ASN A 86 -0.74 -4.58 -15.61
CA ASN A 86 0.23 -5.59 -15.98
C ASN A 86 -0.45 -6.71 -16.76
N ASP A 87 0.10 -7.07 -17.91
CA ASP A 87 -0.41 -8.18 -18.73
C ASP A 87 0.02 -9.59 -18.24
N GLY A 88 0.58 -9.68 -17.04
CA GLY A 88 1.13 -10.90 -16.46
C GLY A 88 2.55 -11.25 -16.94
N ASN A 89 3.13 -10.43 -17.82
CA ASN A 89 4.51 -10.58 -18.30
C ASN A 89 5.37 -9.35 -17.96
N ASN A 90 4.93 -8.54 -17.01
CA ASN A 90 5.52 -7.26 -16.64
C ASN A 90 5.56 -6.23 -17.79
N ASN A 91 4.62 -6.33 -18.74
CA ASN A 91 4.35 -5.27 -19.68
C ASN A 91 3.14 -4.47 -19.18
N PHE A 92 3.34 -3.17 -19.05
CA PHE A 92 2.34 -2.24 -18.57
C PHE A 92 1.71 -1.52 -19.75
N ILE A 93 0.40 -1.66 -19.90
CA ILE A 93 -0.34 -1.09 -21.02
C ILE A 93 -0.74 0.36 -20.76
N ASP A 94 -1.25 1.02 -21.78
CA ASP A 94 -1.69 2.42 -21.75
C ASP A 94 -2.50 2.75 -20.50
N PRO A 95 -2.24 3.91 -19.86
CA PRO A 95 -2.84 4.23 -18.59
C PRO A 95 -4.36 4.42 -18.69
N GLN A 96 -5.02 3.99 -17.63
CA GLN A 96 -6.39 4.40 -17.33
C GLN A 96 -6.32 5.55 -16.34
N ASP A 97 -6.89 6.70 -16.70
CA ASP A 97 -6.91 7.86 -15.81
C ASP A 97 -8.18 7.87 -14.96
N VAL A 98 -8.01 7.95 -13.65
CA VAL A 98 -9.06 8.28 -12.69
C VAL A 98 -8.76 9.67 -12.15
N VAL A 99 -9.74 10.54 -12.14
CA VAL A 99 -9.61 11.92 -11.64
C VAL A 99 -10.39 12.02 -10.34
N TYR A 100 -9.66 12.13 -9.21
CA TYR A 100 -10.27 12.20 -7.90
C TYR A 100 -9.36 12.88 -6.87
N GLY A 101 -9.91 13.86 -6.16
CA GLY A 101 -9.18 14.66 -5.17
C GLY A 101 -8.55 15.92 -5.73
N MET A 102 -8.17 16.81 -4.84
CA MET A 102 -7.50 18.08 -5.17
C MET A 102 -5.98 17.89 -5.17
N ALA A 103 -5.32 18.36 -6.23
CA ALA A 103 -3.86 18.23 -6.36
C ALA A 103 -3.10 18.90 -5.20
N VAL A 104 -3.67 19.97 -4.63
CA VAL A 104 -3.12 20.67 -3.47
C VAL A 104 -4.02 20.45 -2.26
N GLY A 105 -3.43 19.93 -1.19
CA GLY A 105 -4.09 19.75 0.11
C GLY A 105 -4.61 18.36 0.38
N ASP A 106 -4.99 17.58 -0.63
CA ASP A 106 -5.41 16.20 -0.41
C ASP A 106 -4.20 15.26 -0.38
N LYS A 107 -4.17 14.32 0.56
CA LYS A 107 -3.24 13.20 0.58
C LYS A 107 -3.87 12.01 -0.13
N ALA A 108 -3.09 11.28 -0.92
CA ALA A 108 -3.54 10.14 -1.69
C ALA A 108 -3.32 8.84 -0.92
N LEU A 109 -4.23 7.89 -1.09
CA LEU A 109 -4.12 6.53 -0.58
C LEU A 109 -4.84 5.58 -1.53
N SER A 110 -4.34 4.36 -1.68
CA SER A 110 -4.98 3.36 -2.53
C SER A 110 -4.85 1.97 -1.93
N ALA A 111 -5.94 1.24 -1.92
CA ALA A 111 -6.07 -0.15 -1.44
C ALA A 111 -7.45 -0.70 -1.81
N ASP A 112 -7.69 -1.98 -1.57
CA ASP A 112 -9.01 -2.60 -1.69
C ASP A 112 -9.84 -2.32 -0.42
N PHE A 113 -10.59 -1.22 -0.42
CA PHE A 113 -11.39 -0.81 0.75
C PHE A 113 -12.74 -1.50 0.84
N ASN A 114 -13.21 -2.10 -0.25
CA ASN A 114 -14.50 -2.77 -0.30
C ASN A 114 -14.38 -4.30 -0.32
N GLY A 115 -13.17 -4.86 -0.45
CA GLY A 115 -12.88 -6.28 -0.44
C GLY A 115 -13.40 -7.00 -1.69
N ASP A 116 -13.51 -6.32 -2.82
CA ASP A 116 -13.94 -6.95 -4.09
C ASP A 116 -12.77 -7.55 -4.88
N GLY A 117 -11.55 -7.38 -4.38
CA GLY A 117 -10.32 -7.87 -4.99
C GLY A 117 -9.68 -6.89 -5.96
N ALA A 118 -10.30 -5.76 -6.22
CA ALA A 118 -9.74 -4.67 -7.02
C ALA A 118 -9.40 -3.47 -6.12
N GLY A 119 -8.41 -2.70 -6.52
CA GLY A 119 -8.02 -1.55 -5.72
C GLY A 119 -8.90 -0.32 -5.94
N ASP A 120 -9.12 0.41 -4.86
CA ASP A 120 -9.84 1.68 -4.83
C ASP A 120 -8.88 2.86 -4.67
N VAL A 121 -9.39 4.08 -4.84
CA VAL A 121 -8.68 5.31 -4.54
C VAL A 121 -9.33 6.05 -3.38
N ALA A 122 -8.52 6.63 -2.52
CA ALA A 122 -8.96 7.41 -1.38
C ALA A 122 -8.14 8.68 -1.23
N ILE A 123 -8.75 9.70 -0.67
CA ILE A 123 -8.07 10.92 -0.28
C ILE A 123 -8.38 11.27 1.16
N ARG A 124 -7.42 11.88 1.83
CA ARG A 124 -7.63 12.55 3.10
C ARG A 124 -7.51 14.05 2.90
N ARG A 125 -8.53 14.77 3.36
CA ARG A 125 -8.60 16.23 3.27
C ARG A 125 -8.70 16.85 4.64
N ASP A 126 -7.83 17.82 4.92
CA ASP A 126 -7.93 18.67 6.09
C ASP A 126 -8.90 19.80 5.81
N ASN A 127 -9.78 20.09 6.75
CA ASN A 127 -10.70 21.21 6.70
C ASN A 127 -10.95 21.80 8.10
N GLU A 128 -11.78 22.83 8.21
CA GLU A 128 -12.09 23.50 9.48
C GLU A 128 -12.78 22.59 10.53
N TYR A 129 -13.30 21.43 10.10
CA TYR A 129 -14.01 20.47 10.94
C TYR A 129 -13.16 19.26 11.33
N GLY A 130 -11.92 19.18 10.87
CA GLY A 130 -11.00 18.08 11.12
C GLY A 130 -10.59 17.32 9.87
N LEU A 131 -10.05 16.12 10.06
CA LEU A 131 -9.53 15.28 9.00
C LEU A 131 -10.62 14.36 8.46
N TRP A 132 -10.79 14.35 7.16
CA TRP A 132 -11.81 13.58 6.48
C TRP A 132 -11.17 12.59 5.50
N TRP A 133 -11.64 11.35 5.53
CA TRP A 133 -11.34 10.35 4.52
C TRP A 133 -12.48 10.33 3.51
N LEU A 134 -12.14 10.61 2.26
CA LEU A 134 -13.07 10.48 1.15
C LEU A 134 -12.59 9.30 0.31
N MET A 135 -13.46 8.32 0.14
CA MET A 135 -13.17 7.11 -0.62
C MET A 135 -13.99 7.11 -1.89
N HIS A 136 -13.37 6.76 -2.99
CA HIS A 136 -14.02 6.58 -4.27
C HIS A 136 -13.69 5.18 -4.76
N PHE A 137 -14.69 4.33 -4.78
CA PHE A 137 -14.53 2.94 -5.20
C PHE A 137 -14.63 2.85 -6.72
N MET A 138 -13.63 2.26 -7.36
CA MET A 138 -13.59 2.11 -8.82
C MET A 138 -14.73 1.24 -9.34
N ALA A 139 -15.27 0.34 -8.53
CA ALA A 139 -16.38 -0.54 -8.83
C ALA A 139 -17.76 0.03 -8.43
N MET A 140 -18.03 1.30 -8.73
CA MET A 140 -19.37 1.94 -8.64
C MET A 140 -20.03 1.97 -7.25
N ALA A 141 -19.28 1.97 -6.16
CA ALA A 141 -19.82 2.26 -4.84
C ALA A 141 -19.91 3.79 -4.57
N PRO A 142 -20.81 4.24 -3.71
CA PRO A 142 -20.87 5.65 -3.33
C PRO A 142 -19.64 6.08 -2.54
N ASP A 143 -19.27 7.36 -2.66
CA ASP A 143 -18.22 7.95 -1.82
C ASP A 143 -18.56 7.84 -0.35
N VAL A 144 -17.56 7.52 0.46
CA VAL A 144 -17.68 7.39 1.92
C VAL A 144 -16.83 8.45 2.60
N ASN A 145 -17.36 9.07 3.66
CA ASN A 145 -16.65 10.08 4.43
C ASN A 145 -16.38 9.58 5.84
N LEU A 146 -15.15 9.74 6.29
CA LEU A 146 -14.70 9.39 7.62
C LEU A 146 -13.89 10.54 8.22
N ALA A 147 -14.15 10.88 9.49
CA ALA A 147 -13.29 11.75 10.28
C ALA A 147 -12.33 10.87 11.10
N PHE A 148 -11.06 10.88 10.74
CA PHE A 148 -10.04 10.04 11.38
C PHE A 148 -8.66 10.70 11.38
N GLY A 149 -7.99 10.69 12.55
CA GLY A 149 -6.68 11.31 12.74
C GLY A 149 -6.77 12.80 13.11
N ILE A 150 -5.67 13.36 13.58
CA ILE A 150 -5.59 14.73 14.13
C ILE A 150 -4.42 15.55 13.58
N SER A 151 -3.54 14.97 12.76
CA SER A 151 -2.33 15.61 12.26
C SER A 151 -2.26 15.58 10.74
N ASP A 152 -1.80 16.68 10.13
CA ASP A 152 -1.52 16.79 8.70
C ASP A 152 -0.14 16.21 8.30
N ASN A 153 0.69 15.87 9.28
CA ASN A 153 2.03 15.32 9.07
C ASN A 153 2.07 13.79 9.06
N ASP A 154 0.94 13.12 9.20
CA ASP A 154 0.88 11.67 9.25
C ASP A 154 1.18 11.04 7.89
N TYR A 155 1.85 9.89 7.90
CA TYR A 155 1.81 8.97 6.77
C TYR A 155 0.46 8.25 6.75
N LEU A 156 -0.11 8.12 5.57
CA LEU A 156 -1.31 7.34 5.35
C LEU A 156 -0.94 5.96 4.86
N LEU A 157 -1.55 4.95 5.46
CA LEU A 157 -1.36 3.55 5.11
C LEU A 157 -2.73 2.88 5.05
N ALA A 158 -2.82 1.84 4.25
CA ALA A 158 -3.96 0.95 4.22
C ALA A 158 -3.52 -0.50 4.10
N GLY A 159 -4.21 -1.40 4.77
CA GLY A 159 -3.92 -2.81 4.75
C GLY A 159 -4.95 -3.63 5.52
N ASP A 160 -5.09 -4.89 5.19
CA ASP A 160 -6.02 -5.80 5.88
C ASP A 160 -5.39 -6.31 7.18
N MET A 161 -5.55 -5.51 8.24
CA MET A 161 -4.95 -5.80 9.55
C MET A 161 -5.78 -6.78 10.38
N ASN A 162 -7.02 -7.04 9.99
CA ASN A 162 -7.93 -7.92 10.72
C ASN A 162 -8.29 -9.20 9.94
N ASN A 163 -7.79 -9.34 8.71
CA ASN A 163 -8.02 -10.47 7.79
C ASN A 163 -9.50 -10.68 7.43
N ASP A 164 -10.23 -9.58 7.24
CA ASP A 164 -11.63 -9.62 6.79
C ASP A 164 -11.78 -9.43 5.27
N GLY A 165 -10.69 -9.21 4.58
CA GLY A 165 -10.62 -9.02 3.13
C GLY A 165 -10.82 -7.58 2.69
N GLN A 166 -10.90 -6.62 3.61
CA GLN A 166 -10.98 -5.19 3.34
C GLN A 166 -9.76 -4.46 3.92
N ALA A 167 -9.33 -3.41 3.26
CA ALA A 167 -8.24 -2.61 3.79
C ALA A 167 -8.71 -1.71 4.95
N ASP A 168 -8.00 -1.78 6.05
CA ASP A 168 -8.12 -0.86 7.18
C ASP A 168 -7.31 0.41 6.93
N VAL A 169 -7.68 1.52 7.56
CA VAL A 169 -6.94 2.78 7.47
C VAL A 169 -6.01 2.97 8.66
N VAL A 170 -4.78 3.36 8.37
CA VAL A 170 -3.74 3.53 9.37
C VAL A 170 -3.02 4.85 9.19
N LEU A 171 -2.75 5.51 10.31
CA LEU A 171 -1.93 6.71 10.39
C LEU A 171 -0.64 6.42 11.14
N TYR A 172 0.46 6.94 10.63
CA TYR A 172 1.74 6.89 11.31
C TYR A 172 2.32 8.29 11.49
N ASP A 173 2.56 8.69 12.73
CA ASP A 173 3.26 9.92 13.07
C ASP A 173 4.40 9.62 14.05
N ARG A 174 5.65 9.69 13.56
CA ARG A 174 6.88 9.63 14.37
C ARG A 174 6.98 8.43 15.31
N GLY A 175 6.53 7.28 14.87
CA GLY A 175 6.50 6.04 15.64
C GLY A 175 5.18 5.76 16.33
N ASN A 176 4.20 6.66 16.26
CA ASN A 176 2.86 6.39 16.73
C ASN A 176 2.00 5.87 15.57
N TRP A 177 1.42 4.71 15.75
CA TRP A 177 0.50 4.08 14.81
C TRP A 177 -0.91 4.21 15.36
N LEU A 178 -1.79 4.82 14.60
CA LEU A 178 -3.21 4.87 14.90
C LEU A 178 -3.93 4.08 13.81
N CYS A 179 -4.51 2.96 14.19
CA CYS A 179 -5.16 2.03 13.30
C CYS A 179 -6.67 2.06 13.52
N SER A 180 -7.43 2.12 12.44
CA SER A 180 -8.87 1.99 12.47
C SER A 180 -9.25 0.74 11.70
N PHE A 181 -9.69 -0.28 12.43
CA PHE A 181 -10.16 -1.55 11.88
C PHE A 181 -11.57 -1.36 11.35
N THR A 182 -11.74 -1.55 10.09
CA THR A 182 -13.00 -1.35 9.40
C THR A 182 -13.78 -2.65 9.38
N PRO A 183 -14.92 -2.76 10.11
CA PRO A 183 -15.70 -3.97 10.06
C PRO A 183 -16.33 -4.16 8.68
N SER A 184 -16.35 -5.40 8.21
CA SER A 184 -17.02 -5.78 6.97
C SER A 184 -18.53 -5.54 7.08
N THR A 185 -19.10 -4.75 6.19
CA THR A 185 -20.54 -4.58 6.07
C THR A 185 -21.13 -5.54 5.04
N THR A 186 -22.37 -5.98 5.30
CA THR A 186 -22.89 -7.25 4.86
C THR A 186 -23.36 -7.37 3.39
N GLU A 187 -23.68 -6.32 2.69
CA GLU A 187 -24.37 -6.49 1.40
C GLU A 187 -23.64 -5.84 0.20
N TYR A 188 -22.85 -4.81 0.46
CA TYR A 188 -22.10 -4.10 -0.57
C TYR A 188 -20.63 -3.93 -0.23
N LYS A 189 -20.14 -4.60 0.84
CA LYS A 189 -18.79 -4.45 1.37
C LYS A 189 -18.35 -2.99 1.53
N THR A 190 -19.28 -2.13 1.93
CA THR A 190 -18.99 -0.73 2.22
C THR A 190 -18.43 -0.65 3.64
N PRO A 191 -17.26 -0.03 3.86
CA PRO A 191 -16.68 0.12 5.18
C PRO A 191 -17.64 0.78 6.18
N ASP A 192 -17.83 0.19 7.36
CA ASP A 192 -18.65 0.77 8.45
C ASP A 192 -17.77 1.57 9.41
N PHE A 193 -17.42 2.77 9.02
CA PHE A 193 -16.61 3.66 9.83
C PHE A 193 -17.30 4.18 11.11
N ALA A 194 -18.58 3.92 11.29
CA ALA A 194 -19.30 4.30 12.52
C ALA A 194 -19.02 3.35 13.68
N ASN A 195 -18.64 2.09 13.40
CA ASN A 195 -18.40 1.03 14.37
C ASN A 195 -16.97 0.51 14.35
N GLN A 196 -16.01 1.33 13.92
CA GLN A 196 -14.61 0.94 13.87
C GLN A 196 -13.98 0.75 15.25
N ASP A 197 -13.14 -0.25 15.38
CA ASP A 197 -12.22 -0.39 16.50
C ASP A 197 -10.95 0.41 16.24
N ILE A 198 -10.46 1.10 17.25
CA ILE A 198 -9.24 1.92 17.12
C ILE A 198 -8.16 1.38 18.05
N ALA A 199 -6.99 1.12 17.47
CA ALA A 199 -5.79 0.78 18.23
C ALA A 199 -4.73 1.89 18.09
N ASN A 200 -3.98 2.10 19.18
CA ASN A 200 -2.84 3.01 19.21
C ASN A 200 -1.60 2.26 19.70
N MET A 201 -0.54 2.28 18.90
CA MET A 201 0.69 1.53 19.15
C MET A 201 1.91 2.42 18.91
N GLN A 202 3.05 2.02 19.48
CA GLN A 202 4.32 2.71 19.28
C GLN A 202 5.36 1.75 18.69
N PHE A 203 5.86 2.08 17.50
CA PHE A 203 6.87 1.33 16.79
C PHE A 203 7.55 2.22 15.74
N GLY A 204 8.88 2.33 15.78
CA GLY A 204 9.63 3.21 14.89
C GLY A 204 9.85 4.63 15.42
N THR A 205 10.32 5.51 14.56
CA THR A 205 10.69 6.90 14.84
C THR A 205 10.26 7.85 13.72
N LYS A 206 10.44 9.15 13.93
CA LYS A 206 10.11 10.20 12.94
C LYS A 206 10.87 10.13 11.60
N ASN A 207 11.95 9.35 11.53
CA ASN A 207 12.78 9.27 10.33
C ASN A 207 12.53 7.99 9.55
N ASP A 208 11.66 7.13 10.05
CA ASP A 208 11.37 5.85 9.42
C ASP A 208 10.17 5.99 8.47
N ILE A 209 10.20 5.25 7.39
CA ILE A 209 9.08 5.14 6.45
C ILE A 209 8.24 3.93 6.87
N PRO A 210 6.97 4.11 7.23
CA PRO A 210 6.10 3.01 7.64
C PRO A 210 5.62 2.19 6.44
N LEU A 211 5.41 0.90 6.66
CA LEU A 211 4.89 -0.08 5.70
C LEU A 211 3.86 -0.98 6.38
N LEU A 212 2.87 -1.43 5.61
CA LEU A 212 1.98 -2.52 5.96
C LEU A 212 2.09 -3.61 4.90
N LEU A 213 2.27 -4.86 5.32
CA LEU A 213 2.38 -6.01 4.45
C LEU A 213 2.25 -7.29 5.25
N ASP A 214 1.70 -8.35 4.69
CA ASP A 214 1.70 -9.69 5.30
C ASP A 214 3.09 -10.34 5.13
N PHE A 215 4.00 -10.06 6.08
CA PHE A 215 5.39 -10.54 6.03
C PHE A 215 5.57 -12.02 6.38
N ASN A 216 4.54 -12.66 6.90
CA ASN A 216 4.61 -14.05 7.34
C ASN A 216 3.66 -14.98 6.59
N GLY A 217 2.76 -14.45 5.75
CA GLY A 217 1.82 -15.21 4.95
C GLY A 217 0.61 -15.74 5.72
N ASP A 218 0.27 -15.13 6.88
CA ASP A 218 -0.84 -15.57 7.72
C ASP A 218 -2.18 -14.89 7.39
N GLY A 219 -2.13 -13.92 6.48
CA GLY A 219 -3.29 -13.19 5.98
C GLY A 219 -3.61 -11.91 6.72
N TYR A 220 -2.87 -11.57 7.77
CA TYR A 220 -2.95 -10.30 8.46
C TYR A 220 -1.77 -9.41 8.05
N ASP A 221 -2.03 -8.15 7.77
CA ASP A 221 -0.93 -7.23 7.52
C ASP A 221 -0.16 -6.92 8.80
N ASP A 222 1.14 -7.00 8.70
CA ASP A 222 2.09 -6.67 9.74
C ASP A 222 2.56 -5.22 9.62
N MET A 223 2.96 -4.62 10.75
CA MET A 223 3.58 -3.30 10.75
C MET A 223 5.07 -3.41 10.47
N ALA A 224 5.59 -2.60 9.58
CA ALA A 224 7.02 -2.48 9.38
C ALA A 224 7.47 -1.03 9.25
N ILE A 225 8.74 -0.79 9.52
CA ILE A 225 9.41 0.50 9.32
C ILE A 225 10.66 0.30 8.47
N CYS A 226 10.85 1.16 7.50
CA CYS A 226 12.04 1.22 6.69
C CYS A 226 12.93 2.38 7.16
N SER A 227 14.10 2.05 7.67
CA SER A 227 15.17 3.00 8.02
C SER A 227 16.11 3.14 6.83
N VAL A 228 15.86 4.10 5.94
CA VAL A 228 16.64 4.28 4.71
C VAL A 228 18.13 4.55 4.99
N ASN A 229 18.45 5.23 6.10
CA ASN A 229 19.84 5.52 6.46
C ASN A 229 20.61 4.29 6.97
N ASP A 230 19.90 3.33 7.54
CA ASP A 230 20.48 2.09 8.07
C ASP A 230 20.36 0.95 7.05
N GLU A 231 19.71 1.19 5.90
CA GLU A 231 19.39 0.20 4.87
C GLU A 231 18.65 -1.03 5.46
N GLU A 232 17.69 -0.77 6.37
CA GLU A 232 17.05 -1.81 7.17
C GLU A 232 15.53 -1.67 7.16
N VAL A 233 14.82 -2.80 7.06
CA VAL A 233 13.39 -2.93 7.28
C VAL A 233 13.14 -3.77 8.51
N SER A 234 12.54 -3.19 9.53
CA SER A 234 12.20 -3.84 10.79
C SER A 234 10.71 -4.11 10.87
N VAL A 235 10.32 -5.35 11.19
CA VAL A 235 8.94 -5.84 11.17
C VAL A 235 8.46 -6.19 12.56
N ASN A 236 7.24 -5.77 12.88
CA ASN A 236 6.48 -6.20 14.04
C ASN A 236 5.30 -7.05 13.55
N LEU A 237 5.43 -8.36 13.68
CA LEU A 237 4.44 -9.31 13.22
C LEU A 237 3.16 -9.22 14.06
N ARG A 238 2.04 -9.34 13.38
CA ARG A 238 0.78 -9.51 14.04
C ARG A 238 0.65 -10.93 14.59
N ASP A 239 0.19 -11.04 15.85
CA ASP A 239 -0.22 -12.30 16.45
C ASP A 239 -1.71 -12.22 16.83
N PRO A 240 -2.60 -12.76 16.02
CA PRO A 240 -4.03 -12.73 16.30
C PRO A 240 -4.42 -13.50 17.56
N ALA A 241 -3.54 -14.36 18.10
CA ALA A 241 -3.78 -15.09 19.34
C ALA A 241 -3.53 -14.26 20.60
N THR A 242 -2.75 -13.18 20.50
CA THR A 242 -2.23 -12.46 21.67
C THR A 242 -2.93 -11.18 22.03
N LYS A 243 -4.12 -10.94 21.75
CA LYS A 243 -4.88 -10.05 22.53
C LYS A 243 -5.40 -8.72 22.08
N PRO A 244 -6.61 -8.36 22.49
CA PRO A 244 -7.44 -7.26 22.01
C PRO A 244 -6.89 -5.86 22.24
N GLU A 245 -6.01 -5.65 23.19
CA GLU A 245 -5.57 -4.31 23.58
C GLU A 245 -4.75 -3.57 22.50
N ASN A 246 -4.14 -4.32 21.60
CA ASN A 246 -3.34 -3.82 20.47
C ASN A 246 -3.68 -4.55 19.19
N ASN A 247 -4.83 -5.22 19.16
CA ASN A 247 -5.24 -6.08 18.04
C ASN A 247 -4.15 -7.04 17.56
N GLY A 248 -3.37 -7.60 18.51
CA GLY A 248 -2.33 -8.55 18.25
C GLY A 248 -0.94 -7.97 17.98
N TYR A 249 -0.80 -6.65 17.85
CA TYR A 249 0.52 -6.04 17.68
C TYR A 249 1.24 -5.82 19.00
N SER A 250 2.55 -6.02 18.99
CA SER A 250 3.40 -5.78 20.16
C SER A 250 3.50 -4.29 20.47
N LYS A 251 3.40 -3.91 21.75
CA LYS A 251 3.67 -2.54 22.22
C LYS A 251 5.16 -2.18 22.26
N SER A 252 6.00 -2.97 21.65
CA SER A 252 7.42 -2.76 21.72
C SER A 252 7.83 -1.47 21.01
N GLY A 253 8.50 -0.60 21.73
CA GLY A 253 9.24 0.49 21.13
C GLY A 253 10.39 -0.02 20.24
N ARG A 254 11.09 0.90 19.59
CA ARG A 254 12.27 0.57 18.78
C ARG A 254 13.23 -0.33 19.57
N GLY A 255 13.47 -1.54 19.10
CA GLY A 255 14.34 -2.52 19.75
C GLY A 255 13.74 -3.88 20.03
N SER A 256 12.46 -4.09 19.72
CA SER A 256 11.79 -5.38 19.79
C SER A 256 11.16 -5.67 18.43
N PHE A 257 11.96 -6.21 17.53
CA PHE A 257 11.52 -6.58 16.19
C PHE A 257 11.40 -8.09 16.11
N ASP A 258 10.36 -8.57 15.45
CA ASP A 258 10.15 -9.99 15.20
C ASP A 258 11.02 -10.47 14.04
N LYS A 259 11.18 -9.62 13.03
CA LYS A 259 12.03 -9.85 11.86
C LYS A 259 12.74 -8.57 11.44
N THR A 260 13.88 -8.74 10.78
CA THR A 260 14.64 -7.66 10.15
C THR A 260 15.10 -8.11 8.77
N PHE A 261 14.89 -7.29 7.78
CA PHE A 261 15.38 -7.45 6.42
C PHE A 261 16.30 -6.29 6.07
N TYR A 262 17.16 -6.48 5.07
CA TYR A 262 18.04 -5.43 4.58
C TYR A 262 17.57 -4.94 3.23
N MET A 263 17.56 -3.63 3.05
CA MET A 263 17.32 -3.02 1.75
C MET A 263 18.44 -3.36 0.77
N PRO A 264 18.16 -3.42 -0.54
CA PRO A 264 19.20 -3.46 -1.55
C PRO A 264 20.17 -2.28 -1.39
N SER A 265 21.46 -2.58 -1.29
CA SER A 265 22.47 -1.58 -0.98
C SER A 265 22.61 -0.50 -2.05
N GLY A 266 22.76 0.73 -1.62
CA GLY A 266 22.96 1.90 -2.48
C GLY A 266 21.70 2.49 -3.07
N LEU A 267 20.52 1.96 -2.81
CA LEU A 267 19.25 2.58 -3.19
C LEU A 267 18.99 3.84 -2.37
N LYS A 268 18.43 4.85 -3.02
CA LYS A 268 17.93 6.07 -2.38
C LYS A 268 16.49 6.30 -2.80
N PRO A 269 15.57 5.49 -2.31
CA PRO A 269 14.17 5.61 -2.68
C PRO A 269 13.58 6.90 -2.12
N THR A 270 12.69 7.51 -2.87
CA THR A 270 11.83 8.60 -2.38
C THR A 270 10.52 8.07 -1.85
N CYS A 271 10.18 6.85 -2.19
CA CYS A 271 8.99 6.15 -1.73
C CYS A 271 9.30 4.66 -1.55
N VAL A 272 8.79 4.07 -0.48
CA VAL A 272 8.85 2.63 -0.22
C VAL A 272 7.42 2.16 0.04
N ARG A 273 7.00 1.07 -0.60
CA ARG A 273 5.65 0.52 -0.49
C ARG A 273 5.69 -1.01 -0.38
N GLY A 274 4.71 -1.57 0.31
CA GLY A 274 4.36 -2.97 0.15
C GLY A 274 3.72 -3.20 -1.21
N VAL A 275 4.01 -4.34 -1.82
CA VAL A 275 3.36 -4.83 -3.05
C VAL A 275 2.41 -5.93 -2.63
N LYS A 276 1.11 -5.70 -2.79
CA LYS A 276 0.10 -6.69 -2.50
C LYS A 276 -0.45 -7.30 -3.77
N LEU A 277 -0.54 -8.61 -3.75
CA LEU A 277 -1.31 -9.36 -4.72
C LEU A 277 -2.68 -9.64 -4.13
N SER A 278 -3.72 -9.52 -4.92
CA SER A 278 -5.04 -10.00 -4.48
C SER A 278 -4.91 -11.47 -4.09
N LYS A 279 -5.51 -11.87 -2.97
CA LYS A 279 -5.63 -13.29 -2.62
C LYS A 279 -6.39 -13.96 -3.77
N GLY A 280 -5.65 -14.63 -4.66
CA GLY A 280 -6.17 -15.18 -5.89
C GLY A 280 -7.48 -15.90 -5.63
N GLY A 281 -8.52 -15.42 -6.25
CA GLY A 281 -9.78 -16.11 -6.27
C GLY A 281 -9.47 -17.54 -6.67
N THR A 282 -9.86 -18.51 -5.85
CA THR A 282 -9.76 -19.92 -6.17
C THR A 282 -10.44 -20.10 -7.52
N GLY A 283 -9.61 -20.14 -8.58
CA GLY A 283 -10.11 -20.40 -9.91
C GLY A 283 -11.00 -21.63 -9.85
N LEU A 284 -12.23 -21.43 -10.17
CA LEU A 284 -13.16 -22.52 -10.44
C LEU A 284 -12.55 -23.37 -11.54
N SER A 285 -12.11 -24.55 -11.16
CA SER A 285 -11.73 -25.62 -12.07
C SER A 285 -12.91 -26.08 -12.88
#